data_62e643ed04bb98fa352479cd8634eff9
#
_entry.id   62e643ed04bb98fa352479cd8634eff9
#
_cell.length_a   1.000
_cell.length_b   1.000
_cell.length_c   1.000
_cell.angle_alpha   90.00
_cell.angle_beta   90.00
_cell.angle_gamma   90.00
#
_symmetry.space_group_name_H-M   'P 1'
#
loop_
_entity.id
_entity.type
_entity.pdbx_description
1 polymer ?
#
loop_
_entity_poly.entity_id
_entity_poly.type
_entity_poly.pdbx_seq_one_letter_code
_entity_poly.pdbx_strand_id
1 'polypeptide(L)'
;NLSVNSVWIFATTTNPFSVQDIAEALKGEKIPIFIKNPLNPDLKLWIGAIERLKKAGIENICAIHRGFSLTDNGEYRQTPLWQIPIELKRIFPDLNIICDPSHIAGKSELVESLSQTAMNLGLDGLMIEVHHNPKEAKTDSKQQLSIEEFKSLLNSLIISKTEENILPEKINILRKEIDEIDNKLIELLSERMNVSNKIAQIKKESNISVLQMNRWSKLLFDRMEYAKTAGVSESFIKEIFELIHKESVKLQDEIIKIN
;
A
#
# COMPACT_ATOMS: atom_id res chain seq x y z
N ASN A 1 -7.61 41.07 -1.39
CA ASN A 1 -7.51 39.81 -2.15
C ASN A 1 -6.33 39.05 -1.56
N LEU A 2 -6.61 38.00 -0.76
CA LEU A 2 -5.59 37.03 -0.36
C LEU A 2 -5.40 36.09 -1.56
N SER A 3 -4.22 36.11 -2.18
CA SER A 3 -3.86 35.14 -3.21
C SER A 3 -3.53 33.82 -2.53
N VAL A 4 -4.27 32.77 -2.79
CA VAL A 4 -4.00 31.40 -2.34
C VAL A 4 -3.11 30.74 -3.40
N ASN A 5 -1.92 30.27 -3.00
CA ASN A 5 -0.95 29.64 -3.92
C ASN A 5 -1.14 28.12 -4.07
N SER A 6 -1.82 27.48 -3.14
CA SER A 6 -2.16 26.06 -3.17
C SER A 6 -3.26 25.73 -2.16
N VAL A 7 -3.95 24.61 -2.35
CA VAL A 7 -4.93 24.09 -1.39
C VAL A 7 -4.51 22.70 -0.93
N TRP A 8 -4.66 22.45 0.37
CA TRP A 8 -4.33 21.19 1.01
C TRP A 8 -5.58 20.51 1.53
N ILE A 9 -5.85 19.30 1.06
CA ILE A 9 -6.93 18.45 1.54
C ILE A 9 -6.35 17.44 2.51
N PHE A 10 -6.72 17.58 3.78
CA PHE A 10 -6.20 16.73 4.86
C PHE A 10 -6.84 15.34 4.86
N ALA A 11 -6.16 14.37 5.46
CA ALA A 11 -6.62 12.97 5.53
C ALA A 11 -8.03 12.82 6.14
N THR A 12 -8.38 13.65 7.13
CA THR A 12 -9.71 13.68 7.77
C THR A 12 -10.82 14.20 6.84
N THR A 13 -10.45 15.03 5.85
CA THR A 13 -11.36 15.60 4.84
C THR A 13 -11.34 14.83 3.52
N THR A 14 -10.49 13.80 3.39
CA THR A 14 -10.45 12.95 2.19
C THR A 14 -11.58 11.92 2.24
N ASN A 15 -12.81 12.41 2.16
CA ASN A 15 -14.05 11.65 2.07
C ASN A 15 -14.90 12.16 0.90
N PRO A 16 -15.86 11.37 0.37
CA PRO A 16 -16.61 11.70 -0.84
C PRO A 16 -17.32 13.05 -0.80
N PHE A 17 -17.93 13.40 0.34
CA PHE A 17 -18.74 14.61 0.47
C PHE A 17 -17.86 15.86 0.54
N SER A 18 -16.92 15.88 1.49
CA SER A 18 -16.03 17.05 1.67
C SER A 18 -15.18 17.31 0.42
N VAL A 19 -14.70 16.27 -0.27
CA VAL A 19 -13.92 16.45 -1.49
C VAL A 19 -14.80 16.96 -2.64
N GLN A 20 -16.07 16.54 -2.72
CA GLN A 20 -17.00 17.07 -3.71
C GLN A 20 -17.23 18.57 -3.50
N ASP A 21 -17.53 18.99 -2.27
CA ASP A 21 -17.77 20.39 -1.94
C ASP A 21 -16.52 21.27 -2.25
N ILE A 22 -15.33 20.77 -1.91
CA ILE A 22 -14.05 21.44 -2.22
C ILE A 22 -13.84 21.53 -3.74
N ALA A 23 -14.10 20.44 -4.47
CA ALA A 23 -13.93 20.40 -5.91
C ALA A 23 -14.87 21.40 -6.62
N GLU A 24 -16.12 21.50 -6.15
CA GLU A 24 -17.07 22.48 -6.67
C GLU A 24 -16.65 23.92 -6.37
N ALA A 25 -16.18 24.19 -5.16
CA ALA A 25 -15.70 25.51 -4.75
C ALA A 25 -14.46 25.96 -5.52
N LEU A 26 -13.62 25.02 -5.97
CA LEU A 26 -12.36 25.28 -6.69
C LEU A 26 -12.52 25.15 -8.22
N LYS A 27 -13.72 24.93 -8.71
CA LYS A 27 -13.98 24.77 -10.14
C LYS A 27 -13.55 26.00 -10.94
N GLY A 28 -12.64 25.75 -11.90
CA GLY A 28 -12.09 26.83 -12.75
C GLY A 28 -10.83 27.49 -12.20
N GLU A 29 -10.43 27.17 -10.97
CA GLU A 29 -9.17 27.65 -10.39
C GLU A 29 -7.98 26.84 -10.91
N LYS A 30 -6.84 27.52 -11.16
CA LYS A 30 -5.61 26.89 -11.66
C LYS A 30 -4.54 26.71 -10.60
N ILE A 31 -4.95 26.57 -9.35
CA ILE A 31 -4.03 26.40 -8.20
C ILE A 31 -3.70 24.92 -7.97
N PRO A 32 -2.48 24.60 -7.51
CA PRO A 32 -2.12 23.24 -7.13
C PRO A 32 -2.95 22.73 -5.95
N ILE A 33 -3.42 21.49 -6.05
CA ILE A 33 -4.13 20.80 -4.98
C ILE A 33 -3.27 19.66 -4.46
N PHE A 34 -2.98 19.69 -3.17
CA PHE A 34 -2.30 18.61 -2.45
C PHE A 34 -3.34 17.81 -1.66
N ILE A 35 -3.50 16.53 -2.01
CA ILE A 35 -4.51 15.68 -1.37
C ILE A 35 -3.86 14.53 -0.61
N LYS A 36 -4.01 14.50 0.72
CA LYS A 36 -3.55 13.39 1.56
C LYS A 36 -4.46 12.16 1.36
N ASN A 37 -3.88 10.97 1.49
CA ASN A 37 -4.69 9.74 1.52
C ASN A 37 -5.70 9.78 2.69
N PRO A 38 -6.85 9.08 2.58
CA PRO A 38 -7.78 8.92 3.70
C PRO A 38 -7.10 8.19 4.88
N LEU A 39 -7.64 8.36 6.08
CA LEU A 39 -7.13 7.67 7.27
C LEU A 39 -7.25 6.15 7.14
N ASN A 40 -8.37 5.68 6.60
CA ASN A 40 -8.58 4.25 6.33
C ASN A 40 -7.77 3.78 5.13
N PRO A 41 -7.27 2.54 5.13
CA PRO A 41 -6.50 1.96 4.02
C PRO A 41 -7.42 1.55 2.87
N ASP A 42 -8.13 2.51 2.28
CA ASP A 42 -9.05 2.31 1.17
C ASP A 42 -8.57 3.06 -0.07
N LEU A 43 -7.95 2.33 -0.99
CA LEU A 43 -7.49 2.88 -2.27
C LEU A 43 -8.63 3.47 -3.09
N LYS A 44 -9.84 2.89 -3.05
CA LYS A 44 -10.99 3.37 -3.83
C LYS A 44 -11.46 4.75 -3.35
N LEU A 45 -11.39 5.02 -2.05
CA LEU A 45 -11.68 6.34 -1.50
C LEU A 45 -10.68 7.38 -2.01
N TRP A 46 -9.40 7.04 -2.07
CA TRP A 46 -8.37 7.96 -2.56
C TRP A 46 -8.49 8.21 -4.06
N ILE A 47 -8.71 7.15 -4.85
CA ILE A 47 -9.01 7.25 -6.29
C ILE A 47 -10.23 8.16 -6.51
N GLY A 48 -11.34 7.88 -5.81
CA GLY A 48 -12.57 8.64 -5.95
C GLY A 48 -12.43 10.13 -5.57
N ALA A 49 -11.54 10.45 -4.63
CA ALA A 49 -11.23 11.83 -4.28
C ALA A 49 -10.48 12.54 -5.44
N ILE A 50 -9.46 11.89 -6.02
CA ILE A 50 -8.70 12.41 -7.15
C ILE A 50 -9.60 12.59 -8.40
N GLU A 51 -10.45 11.60 -8.67
CA GLU A 51 -11.39 11.67 -9.81
C GLU A 51 -12.38 12.81 -9.69
N ARG A 52 -12.88 13.13 -8.47
CA ARG A 52 -13.77 14.29 -8.26
C ARG A 52 -13.07 15.60 -8.58
N LEU A 53 -11.84 15.78 -8.14
CA LEU A 53 -11.02 16.94 -8.46
C LEU A 53 -10.79 17.06 -9.98
N LYS A 54 -10.42 15.96 -10.64
CA LYS A 54 -10.25 15.92 -12.11
C LYS A 54 -11.55 16.24 -12.86
N LYS A 55 -12.69 15.70 -12.43
CA LYS A 55 -14.01 16.00 -13.01
C LYS A 55 -14.43 17.47 -12.86
N ALA A 56 -13.97 18.14 -11.80
CA ALA A 56 -14.18 19.57 -11.62
C ALA A 56 -13.23 20.43 -12.47
N GLY A 57 -12.35 19.82 -13.29
CA GLY A 57 -11.41 20.52 -14.16
C GLY A 57 -10.11 20.94 -13.48
N ILE A 58 -9.80 20.33 -12.33
CA ILE A 58 -8.54 20.59 -11.62
C ILE A 58 -7.48 19.63 -12.17
N GLU A 59 -6.47 20.18 -12.83
CA GLU A 59 -5.41 19.41 -13.51
C GLU A 59 -4.16 19.23 -12.63
N ASN A 60 -3.83 20.25 -11.83
CA ASN A 60 -2.61 20.24 -11.00
C ASN A 60 -2.89 19.61 -9.64
N ILE A 61 -2.85 18.29 -9.58
CA ILE A 61 -3.09 17.51 -8.37
C ILE A 61 -1.81 16.77 -7.99
N CYS A 62 -1.44 16.85 -6.71
CA CYS A 62 -0.39 16.05 -6.08
C CYS A 62 -0.99 15.23 -4.94
N ALA A 63 -0.83 13.93 -4.99
CA ALA A 63 -1.24 13.03 -3.91
C ALA A 63 -0.15 12.96 -2.83
N ILE A 64 -0.56 12.93 -1.55
CA ILE A 64 0.36 12.82 -0.42
C ILE A 64 0.08 11.54 0.33
N HIS A 65 1.07 10.64 0.32
CA HIS A 65 1.04 9.44 1.15
C HIS A 65 1.57 9.74 2.55
N ARG A 66 0.68 9.67 3.55
CA ARG A 66 0.99 9.95 4.96
C ARG A 66 0.79 8.75 5.91
N GLY A 67 0.65 7.55 5.33
CA GLY A 67 0.30 6.33 6.06
C GLY A 67 -1.18 6.22 6.41
N PHE A 68 -1.56 5.07 6.94
CA PHE A 68 -2.94 4.71 7.25
C PHE A 68 -3.11 4.35 8.72
N SER A 69 -4.29 4.62 9.27
CA SER A 69 -4.63 4.31 10.65
C SER A 69 -5.11 2.86 10.75
N LEU A 70 -4.34 2.02 11.42
CA LEU A 70 -4.70 0.64 11.74
C LEU A 70 -4.86 0.47 13.26
N THR A 71 -5.42 -0.66 13.67
CA THR A 71 -5.53 -1.03 15.09
C THR A 71 -4.16 -1.29 15.71
N ASP A 72 -3.22 -1.84 14.91
CA ASP A 72 -1.84 -2.03 15.26
C ASP A 72 -0.96 -1.42 14.18
N ASN A 73 -0.23 -0.38 14.52
CA ASN A 73 0.68 0.32 13.63
C ASN A 73 2.16 -0.09 13.83
N GLY A 74 2.44 -1.04 14.74
CA GLY A 74 3.79 -1.42 15.10
C GLY A 74 4.59 -0.25 15.67
N GLU A 75 5.76 0.05 15.09
CA GLU A 75 6.62 1.16 15.52
C GLU A 75 6.23 2.52 14.96
N TYR A 76 5.29 2.58 14.01
CA TYR A 76 4.87 3.78 13.29
C TYR A 76 3.66 4.44 13.95
N ARG A 77 3.51 5.74 13.79
CA ARG A 77 2.27 6.45 14.13
C ARG A 77 1.13 6.06 13.16
N GLN A 78 1.49 5.84 11.89
CA GLN A 78 0.59 5.40 10.83
C GLN A 78 1.29 4.32 10.02
N THR A 79 0.60 3.23 9.72
CA THR A 79 1.21 2.15 8.91
C THR A 79 1.39 2.60 7.46
N PRO A 80 2.58 2.47 6.86
CA PRO A 80 2.83 2.99 5.51
C PRO A 80 2.04 2.28 4.41
N LEU A 81 1.78 0.95 4.50
CA LEU A 81 1.06 0.16 3.47
C LEU A 81 1.45 0.57 2.04
N TRP A 82 2.72 0.46 1.71
CA TRP A 82 3.33 0.94 0.47
C TRP A 82 2.65 0.46 -0.82
N GLN A 83 1.95 -0.68 -0.77
CA GLN A 83 1.19 -1.22 -1.89
C GLN A 83 0.10 -0.25 -2.38
N ILE A 84 -0.47 0.55 -1.47
CA ILE A 84 -1.55 1.49 -1.82
C ILE A 84 -1.06 2.65 -2.69
N PRO A 85 -0.01 3.42 -2.33
CA PRO A 85 0.52 4.46 -3.21
C PRO A 85 1.14 3.89 -4.51
N ILE A 86 1.77 2.70 -4.47
CA ILE A 86 2.27 2.02 -5.67
C ILE A 86 1.12 1.71 -6.63
N GLU A 87 0.03 1.14 -6.14
CA GLU A 87 -1.15 0.84 -6.95
C GLU A 87 -1.85 2.12 -7.46
N LEU A 88 -1.87 3.19 -6.65
CA LEU A 88 -2.35 4.49 -7.10
C LEU A 88 -1.52 5.03 -8.28
N LYS A 89 -0.18 4.92 -8.21
CA LYS A 89 0.73 5.33 -9.29
C LYS A 89 0.52 4.49 -10.54
N ARG A 90 0.26 3.18 -10.40
CA ARG A 90 -0.07 2.29 -11.52
C ARG A 90 -1.35 2.72 -12.24
N ILE A 91 -2.39 3.15 -11.49
CA ILE A 91 -3.67 3.60 -12.05
C ILE A 91 -3.57 4.99 -12.67
N PHE A 92 -2.78 5.87 -12.06
CA PHE A 92 -2.55 7.25 -12.52
C PHE A 92 -1.04 7.49 -12.73
N PRO A 93 -0.44 7.03 -13.84
CA PRO A 93 1.02 7.13 -14.06
C PRO A 93 1.56 8.56 -14.03
N ASP A 94 0.77 9.52 -14.50
CA ASP A 94 1.14 10.95 -14.57
C ASP A 94 0.88 11.72 -13.27
N LEU A 95 0.28 11.07 -12.26
CA LEU A 95 0.00 11.71 -10.98
C LEU A 95 1.29 11.79 -10.13
N ASN A 96 1.62 12.99 -9.69
CA ASN A 96 2.67 13.16 -8.70
C ASN A 96 2.21 12.62 -7.34
N ILE A 97 3.01 11.73 -6.76
CA ILE A 97 2.76 11.16 -5.43
C ILE A 97 3.98 11.41 -4.56
N ILE A 98 3.82 12.22 -3.51
CA ILE A 98 4.87 12.48 -2.53
C ILE A 98 4.59 11.76 -1.21
N CYS A 99 5.65 11.43 -0.48
CA CYS A 99 5.57 10.81 0.84
C CYS A 99 5.68 11.88 1.95
N ASP A 100 4.87 11.71 2.99
CA ASP A 100 4.96 12.43 4.25
C ASP A 100 5.51 11.51 5.35
N PRO A 101 6.84 11.30 5.41
CA PRO A 101 7.45 10.38 6.35
C PRO A 101 7.31 10.85 7.79
N SER A 102 7.17 12.16 8.05
CA SER A 102 7.00 12.70 9.39
C SER A 102 5.71 12.17 10.05
N HIS A 103 4.59 12.20 9.31
CA HIS A 103 3.32 11.70 9.83
C HIS A 103 3.24 10.17 9.86
N ILE A 104 3.94 9.48 8.96
CA ILE A 104 4.07 8.00 9.02
C ILE A 104 4.84 7.62 10.29
N ALA A 105 6.00 8.20 10.50
CA ALA A 105 6.89 7.91 11.61
C ALA A 105 6.28 8.25 12.98
N GLY A 106 5.82 9.50 13.14
CA GLY A 106 5.43 10.07 14.42
C GLY A 106 6.60 10.33 15.38
N LYS A 107 7.84 10.05 14.94
CA LYS A 107 9.10 10.28 15.66
C LYS A 107 10.23 10.51 14.66
N SER A 108 11.15 11.42 14.98
CA SER A 108 12.20 11.89 14.06
C SER A 108 13.16 10.77 13.61
N GLU A 109 13.43 9.79 14.47
CA GLU A 109 14.39 8.72 14.23
C GLU A 109 14.04 7.82 13.03
N LEU A 110 12.76 7.76 12.65
CA LEU A 110 12.30 6.94 11.52
C LEU A 110 12.14 7.73 10.22
N VAL A 111 12.23 9.06 10.25
CA VAL A 111 11.97 9.89 9.08
C VAL A 111 12.95 9.60 7.95
N GLU A 112 14.24 9.40 8.25
CA GLU A 112 15.27 9.13 7.25
C GLU A 112 15.02 7.79 6.52
N SER A 113 14.80 6.71 7.27
CA SER A 113 14.56 5.38 6.70
C SER A 113 13.29 5.32 5.84
N LEU A 114 12.22 5.97 6.29
CA LEU A 114 10.97 6.08 5.53
C LEU A 114 11.13 6.95 4.28
N SER A 115 11.90 8.04 4.37
CA SER A 115 12.23 8.89 3.23
C SER A 115 13.00 8.10 2.17
N GLN A 116 14.01 7.34 2.57
CA GLN A 116 14.77 6.50 1.65
C GLN A 116 13.90 5.41 1.02
N THR A 117 13.02 4.78 1.81
CA THR A 117 12.07 3.80 1.28
C THR A 117 11.15 4.41 0.22
N ALA A 118 10.60 5.61 0.46
CA ALA A 118 9.78 6.32 -0.52
C ALA A 118 10.53 6.60 -1.83
N MET A 119 11.80 7.04 -1.74
CA MET A 119 12.64 7.27 -2.91
C MET A 119 12.97 5.98 -3.66
N ASN A 120 13.25 4.88 -2.95
CA ASN A 120 13.50 3.58 -3.55
C ASN A 120 12.28 3.01 -4.28
N LEU A 121 11.08 3.34 -3.81
CA LEU A 121 9.80 2.96 -4.44
C LEU A 121 9.42 3.89 -5.61
N GLY A 122 10.23 4.90 -5.92
CA GLY A 122 10.00 5.81 -7.04
C GLY A 122 8.88 6.81 -6.82
N LEU A 123 8.58 7.18 -5.57
CA LEU A 123 7.68 8.29 -5.30
C LEU A 123 8.35 9.61 -5.72
N ASP A 124 7.53 10.59 -6.14
CA ASP A 124 8.00 11.79 -6.84
C ASP A 124 8.63 12.84 -5.89
N GLY A 125 8.52 12.65 -4.58
CA GLY A 125 9.12 13.58 -3.60
C GLY A 125 8.73 13.29 -2.16
N LEU A 126 9.15 14.21 -1.28
CA LEU A 126 8.96 14.11 0.16
C LEU A 126 8.34 15.40 0.72
N MET A 127 7.53 15.26 1.75
CA MET A 127 7.02 16.33 2.59
C MET A 127 7.49 16.09 4.02
N ILE A 128 8.40 16.91 4.53
CA ILE A 128 9.06 16.72 5.82
C ILE A 128 8.78 17.90 6.73
N GLU A 129 8.39 17.64 7.97
CA GLU A 129 8.23 18.66 8.98
C GLU A 129 9.57 19.04 9.61
N VAL A 130 9.89 20.33 9.57
CA VAL A 130 11.15 20.89 10.07
C VAL A 130 10.85 22.06 10.99
N HIS A 131 11.53 22.11 12.14
CA HIS A 131 11.45 23.22 13.09
C HIS A 131 12.83 23.61 13.58
N HIS A 132 13.08 24.92 13.78
CA HIS A 132 14.38 25.42 14.26
C HIS A 132 14.75 24.87 15.64
N ASN A 133 13.75 24.60 16.49
CA ASN A 133 13.90 23.93 17.79
C ASN A 133 12.72 22.96 17.99
N PRO A 134 12.81 21.68 17.54
CA PRO A 134 11.69 20.73 17.58
C PRO A 134 11.04 20.57 18.95
N LYS A 135 11.80 20.73 20.05
CA LYS A 135 11.29 20.61 21.42
C LYS A 135 10.29 21.72 21.79
N GLU A 136 10.36 22.85 21.11
CA GLU A 136 9.47 24.01 21.30
C GLU A 136 8.35 24.06 20.26
N ALA A 137 8.27 23.09 19.37
CA ALA A 137 7.18 23.01 18.40
C ALA A 137 5.83 22.87 19.09
N LYS A 138 4.85 23.68 18.67
CA LYS A 138 3.52 23.72 19.29
C LYS A 138 2.71 22.43 19.04
N THR A 139 3.00 21.75 17.97
CA THR A 139 2.34 20.49 17.57
C THR A 139 3.38 19.50 17.05
N ASP A 140 3.11 18.23 17.23
CA ASP A 140 3.85 17.10 16.61
C ASP A 140 5.39 17.16 16.82
N SER A 141 5.85 17.71 17.95
CA SER A 141 7.27 17.98 18.26
C SER A 141 8.19 16.75 18.08
N LYS A 142 7.68 15.55 18.34
CA LYS A 142 8.46 14.30 18.28
C LYS A 142 8.86 13.88 16.86
N GLN A 143 8.10 14.29 15.85
CA GLN A 143 8.31 13.90 14.44
C GLN A 143 9.04 14.97 13.62
N GLN A 144 9.21 16.17 14.16
CA GLN A 144 9.88 17.25 13.46
C GLN A 144 11.40 17.08 13.50
N LEU A 145 12.05 17.37 12.38
CA LEU A 145 13.50 17.44 12.31
C LEU A 145 13.99 18.86 12.65
N SER A 146 15.17 18.95 13.25
CA SER A 146 15.92 20.20 13.25
C SER A 146 16.43 20.54 11.85
N ILE A 147 16.88 21.78 11.64
CA ILE A 147 17.46 22.20 10.37
C ILE A 147 18.71 21.38 10.03
N GLU A 148 19.53 21.05 11.02
CA GLU A 148 20.74 20.26 10.88
C GLU A 148 20.42 18.81 10.49
N GLU A 149 19.47 18.18 11.18
CA GLU A 149 19.00 16.84 10.85
C GLU A 149 18.41 16.78 9.43
N PHE A 150 17.62 17.78 9.04
CA PHE A 150 17.06 17.87 7.69
C PHE A 150 18.16 18.00 6.62
N LYS A 151 19.19 18.84 6.85
CA LYS A 151 20.35 18.92 5.94
C LYS A 151 21.09 17.61 5.84
N SER A 152 21.30 16.92 6.98
CA SER A 152 21.93 15.58 6.98
C SER A 152 21.12 14.58 6.16
N LEU A 153 19.81 14.54 6.37
CA LEU A 153 18.90 13.68 5.61
C LEU A 153 19.00 13.96 4.10
N LEU A 154 18.96 15.23 3.67
CA LEU A 154 19.07 15.55 2.25
C LEU A 154 20.40 15.10 1.63
N ASN A 155 21.47 15.12 2.39
CA ASN A 155 22.79 14.67 1.93
C ASN A 155 22.94 13.13 1.91
N SER A 156 22.18 12.41 2.76
CA SER A 156 22.23 10.94 2.84
C SER A 156 21.29 10.26 1.83
N LEU A 157 20.25 10.97 1.34
CA LEU A 157 19.27 10.40 0.42
C LEU A 157 19.88 9.99 -0.92
N ILE A 158 19.66 8.75 -1.28
CA ILE A 158 20.02 8.19 -2.60
C ILE A 158 18.78 8.28 -3.49
N ILE A 159 18.85 9.15 -4.50
CA ILE A 159 17.78 9.27 -5.50
C ILE A 159 18.10 8.30 -6.65
N SER A 160 17.37 7.21 -6.71
CA SER A 160 17.49 6.22 -7.77
C SER A 160 16.89 6.77 -9.08
N LYS A 161 17.56 6.51 -10.20
CA LYS A 161 17.01 6.84 -11.51
C LYS A 161 15.88 5.87 -11.85
N THR A 162 14.71 6.38 -12.17
CA THR A 162 13.51 5.61 -12.55
C THR A 162 13.45 5.31 -14.06
N GLU A 163 14.54 5.42 -14.79
CA GLU A 163 14.53 5.16 -16.23
C GLU A 163 14.45 3.66 -16.53
N GLU A 164 13.25 3.18 -16.85
CA GLU A 164 12.99 1.82 -17.33
C GLU A 164 13.82 1.45 -18.58
N ASN A 165 14.31 2.43 -19.33
CA ASN A 165 15.02 2.26 -20.59
C ASN A 165 16.51 1.91 -20.45
N ILE A 166 17.07 1.88 -19.23
CA ILE A 166 18.51 1.60 -18.99
C ILE A 166 18.66 0.46 -17.95
N LEU A 167 17.77 -0.50 -17.97
CA LEU A 167 17.96 -1.66 -17.11
C LEU A 167 19.07 -2.54 -17.66
N PRO A 168 20.08 -2.92 -16.84
CA PRO A 168 21.09 -3.88 -17.27
C PRO A 168 20.43 -5.15 -17.82
N GLU A 169 20.95 -5.68 -18.92
CA GLU A 169 20.45 -6.91 -19.55
C GLU A 169 20.28 -8.07 -18.56
N LYS A 170 21.15 -8.14 -17.56
CA LYS A 170 21.05 -9.10 -16.45
C LYS A 170 19.73 -9.02 -15.66
N ILE A 171 19.19 -7.82 -15.45
CA ILE A 171 17.90 -7.66 -14.74
C ILE A 171 16.77 -8.20 -15.60
N ASN A 172 16.81 -8.00 -16.91
CA ASN A 172 15.76 -8.51 -17.81
C ASN A 172 15.79 -10.04 -17.89
N ILE A 173 16.97 -10.67 -17.82
CA ILE A 173 17.12 -12.12 -17.75
C ILE A 173 16.45 -12.64 -16.45
N LEU A 174 16.80 -12.05 -15.28
CA LEU A 174 16.23 -12.46 -14.00
C LEU A 174 14.71 -12.23 -13.92
N ARG A 175 14.20 -11.16 -14.52
CA ARG A 175 12.75 -10.94 -14.63
C ARG A 175 12.04 -12.05 -15.41
N LYS A 176 12.62 -12.51 -16.53
CA LYS A 176 12.08 -13.65 -17.27
C LYS A 176 12.09 -14.94 -16.46
N GLU A 177 13.14 -15.18 -15.67
CA GLU A 177 13.15 -16.32 -14.73
C GLU A 177 12.04 -16.22 -13.69
N ILE A 178 11.76 -15.02 -13.16
CA ILE A 178 10.61 -14.80 -12.25
C ILE A 178 9.30 -15.08 -12.97
N ASP A 179 9.10 -14.58 -14.19
CA ASP A 179 7.88 -14.80 -14.98
C ASP A 179 7.62 -16.31 -15.20
N GLU A 180 8.67 -17.09 -15.46
CA GLU A 180 8.56 -18.54 -15.60
C GLU A 180 8.18 -19.23 -14.28
N ILE A 181 8.72 -18.76 -13.16
CA ILE A 181 8.37 -19.27 -11.83
C ILE A 181 6.92 -18.92 -11.49
N ASP A 182 6.48 -17.71 -11.76
CA ASP A 182 5.12 -17.25 -11.52
C ASP A 182 4.10 -18.06 -12.33
N ASN A 183 4.40 -18.40 -13.59
CA ASN A 183 3.57 -19.28 -14.40
C ASN A 183 3.44 -20.66 -13.76
N LYS A 184 4.54 -21.25 -13.26
CA LYS A 184 4.49 -22.54 -12.54
C LYS A 184 3.68 -22.45 -11.24
N LEU A 185 3.75 -21.33 -10.51
CA LEU A 185 2.92 -21.11 -9.33
C LEU A 185 1.43 -21.08 -9.68
N ILE A 186 1.06 -20.43 -10.77
CA ILE A 186 -0.34 -20.40 -11.25
C ILE A 186 -0.81 -21.82 -11.63
N GLU A 187 0.02 -22.59 -12.34
CA GLU A 187 -0.28 -23.99 -12.69
C GLU A 187 -0.51 -24.85 -11.44
N LEU A 188 0.39 -24.77 -10.45
CA LEU A 188 0.28 -25.51 -9.19
C LEU A 188 -0.96 -25.10 -8.37
N LEU A 189 -1.32 -23.81 -8.38
CA LEU A 189 -2.55 -23.33 -7.75
C LEU A 189 -3.79 -23.90 -8.46
N SER A 190 -3.79 -23.93 -9.79
CA SER A 190 -4.86 -24.56 -10.58
C SER A 190 -5.02 -26.04 -10.25
N GLU A 191 -3.93 -26.80 -10.24
CA GLU A 191 -3.94 -28.22 -9.85
C GLU A 191 -4.49 -28.41 -8.44
N ARG A 192 -4.05 -27.57 -7.49
CA ARG A 192 -4.52 -27.62 -6.11
C ARG A 192 -6.02 -27.33 -6.00
N MET A 193 -6.56 -26.37 -6.76
CA MET A 193 -8.00 -26.08 -6.79
C MET A 193 -8.79 -27.24 -7.41
N ASN A 194 -8.26 -27.88 -8.44
CA ASN A 194 -8.87 -29.10 -9.01
C ASN A 194 -8.98 -30.26 -8.00
N VAL A 195 -7.93 -30.45 -7.17
CA VAL A 195 -7.99 -31.44 -6.07
C VAL A 195 -9.00 -31.00 -5.01
N SER A 196 -9.07 -29.70 -4.68
CA SER A 196 -10.06 -29.16 -3.73
C SER A 196 -11.51 -29.44 -4.22
N ASN A 197 -11.78 -29.27 -5.51
CA ASN A 197 -13.08 -29.54 -6.10
C ASN A 197 -13.46 -31.05 -6.01
N LYS A 198 -12.50 -31.95 -6.23
CA LYS A 198 -12.73 -33.41 -6.04
C LYS A 198 -13.06 -33.74 -4.58
N ILE A 199 -12.36 -33.10 -3.63
CA ILE A 199 -12.67 -33.26 -2.21
C ILE A 199 -14.08 -32.73 -1.89
N ALA A 200 -14.52 -31.63 -2.49
CA ALA A 200 -15.86 -31.09 -2.30
C ALA A 200 -16.95 -32.06 -2.73
N GLN A 201 -16.77 -32.75 -3.88
CA GLN A 201 -17.69 -33.76 -4.36
C GLN A 201 -17.84 -34.93 -3.36
N ILE A 202 -16.71 -35.47 -2.87
CA ILE A 202 -16.72 -36.56 -1.88
C ILE A 202 -17.38 -36.09 -0.57
N LYS A 203 -17.11 -34.84 -0.11
CA LYS A 203 -17.74 -34.29 1.08
C LYS A 203 -19.25 -34.15 0.91
N LYS A 204 -19.73 -33.72 -0.27
CA LYS A 204 -21.14 -33.60 -0.60
C LYS A 204 -21.83 -35.00 -0.51
N GLU A 205 -21.24 -36.01 -1.14
CA GLU A 205 -21.76 -37.35 -1.13
C GLU A 205 -21.79 -37.99 0.27
N SER A 206 -20.82 -37.61 1.13
CA SER A 206 -20.65 -38.17 2.47
C SER A 206 -21.27 -37.32 3.58
N ASN A 207 -21.95 -36.18 3.27
CA ASN A 207 -22.49 -35.23 4.22
C ASN A 207 -21.43 -34.64 5.22
N ILE A 208 -20.20 -34.45 4.75
CA ILE A 208 -19.11 -33.90 5.58
C ILE A 208 -19.02 -32.38 5.41
N SER A 209 -18.83 -31.67 6.53
CA SER A 209 -18.70 -30.21 6.50
C SER A 209 -17.50 -29.75 5.66
N VAL A 210 -17.64 -28.59 4.98
CA VAL A 210 -16.57 -27.97 4.21
C VAL A 210 -15.37 -27.67 5.09
N LEU A 211 -15.62 -27.00 6.21
CA LEU A 211 -14.57 -26.55 7.11
C LEU A 211 -14.21 -27.62 8.16
N GLN A 212 -12.93 -27.99 8.19
CA GLN A 212 -12.36 -28.90 9.18
C GLN A 212 -11.22 -28.20 9.92
N MET A 213 -11.53 -27.55 11.05
CA MET A 213 -10.62 -26.68 11.80
C MET A 213 -9.31 -27.39 12.18
N ASN A 214 -9.37 -28.63 12.68
CA ASN A 214 -8.17 -29.37 13.07
C ASN A 214 -7.23 -29.62 11.89
N ARG A 215 -7.80 -29.93 10.72
CA ARG A 215 -7.03 -30.11 9.47
C ARG A 215 -6.36 -28.81 9.04
N TRP A 216 -7.11 -27.69 9.13
CA TRP A 216 -6.62 -26.38 8.75
C TRP A 216 -5.46 -25.93 9.65
N SER A 217 -5.63 -26.01 10.97
CA SER A 217 -4.59 -25.61 11.92
C SER A 217 -3.30 -26.41 11.74
N LYS A 218 -3.41 -27.74 11.54
CA LYS A 218 -2.26 -28.59 11.29
C LYS A 218 -1.57 -28.24 9.97
N LEU A 219 -2.33 -28.05 8.90
CA LEU A 219 -1.79 -27.68 7.58
C LEU A 219 -1.00 -26.37 7.66
N LEU A 220 -1.57 -25.35 8.31
CA LEU A 220 -0.92 -24.04 8.43
C LEU A 220 0.40 -24.17 9.20
N PHE A 221 0.39 -24.87 10.33
CA PHE A 221 1.59 -25.12 11.12
C PHE A 221 2.69 -25.82 10.29
N ASP A 222 2.35 -26.91 9.61
CA ASP A 222 3.30 -27.69 8.79
C ASP A 222 3.89 -26.82 7.66
N ARG A 223 3.11 -25.90 7.07
CA ARG A 223 3.58 -24.99 6.00
C ARG A 223 4.51 -23.89 6.54
N MET A 224 4.22 -23.36 7.71
CA MET A 224 5.09 -22.37 8.34
C MET A 224 6.46 -22.98 8.73
N GLU A 225 6.45 -24.19 9.29
CA GLU A 225 7.71 -24.92 9.60
C GLU A 225 8.51 -25.24 8.32
N TYR A 226 7.85 -25.63 7.23
CA TYR A 226 8.54 -25.86 5.97
C TYR A 226 9.12 -24.56 5.38
N ALA A 227 8.41 -23.44 5.51
CA ALA A 227 8.89 -22.13 5.06
C ALA A 227 10.24 -21.74 5.69
N LYS A 228 10.41 -21.99 6.99
CA LYS A 228 11.70 -21.77 7.68
C LYS A 228 12.86 -22.49 6.99
N THR A 229 12.64 -23.76 6.63
CA THR A 229 13.68 -24.57 5.99
C THR A 229 13.96 -24.12 4.55
N ALA A 230 12.97 -23.52 3.90
CA ALA A 230 13.08 -22.98 2.54
C ALA A 230 13.60 -21.53 2.49
N GLY A 231 13.87 -20.90 3.64
CA GLY A 231 14.33 -19.50 3.68
C GLY A 231 13.26 -18.49 3.33
N VAL A 232 11.96 -18.83 3.51
CA VAL A 232 10.82 -17.96 3.24
C VAL A 232 10.18 -17.50 4.55
N SER A 233 9.76 -16.24 4.63
CA SER A 233 9.11 -15.67 5.82
C SER A 233 7.85 -16.46 6.21
N GLU A 234 7.75 -16.85 7.47
CA GLU A 234 6.59 -17.56 8.02
C GLU A 234 5.31 -16.73 7.91
N SER A 235 5.38 -15.42 8.19
CA SER A 235 4.24 -14.51 8.07
C SER A 235 3.72 -14.45 6.63
N PHE A 236 4.63 -14.35 5.68
CA PHE A 236 4.30 -14.33 4.26
C PHE A 236 3.62 -15.64 3.82
N ILE A 237 4.16 -16.79 4.22
CA ILE A 237 3.55 -18.09 3.90
C ILE A 237 2.21 -18.27 4.60
N LYS A 238 2.05 -17.80 5.83
CA LYS A 238 0.76 -17.80 6.52
C LYS A 238 -0.29 -17.04 5.71
N GLU A 239 -0.03 -15.81 5.32
CA GLU A 239 -0.96 -14.97 4.53
C GLU A 239 -1.34 -15.64 3.21
N ILE A 240 -0.37 -16.17 2.45
CA ILE A 240 -0.63 -16.87 1.20
C ILE A 240 -1.55 -18.07 1.43
N PHE A 241 -1.25 -18.92 2.43
CA PHE A 241 -2.05 -20.11 2.69
C PHE A 241 -3.44 -19.80 3.25
N GLU A 242 -3.62 -18.69 3.97
CA GLU A 242 -4.93 -18.18 4.37
C GLU A 242 -5.78 -17.78 3.15
N LEU A 243 -5.19 -17.07 2.17
CA LEU A 243 -5.86 -16.70 0.92
C LEU A 243 -6.23 -17.96 0.09
N ILE A 244 -5.29 -18.87 -0.07
CA ILE A 244 -5.52 -20.14 -0.77
C ILE A 244 -6.61 -20.97 -0.09
N HIS A 245 -6.63 -21.01 1.24
CA HIS A 245 -7.66 -21.71 2.00
C HIS A 245 -9.04 -21.08 1.82
N LYS A 246 -9.12 -19.77 1.91
CA LYS A 246 -10.35 -18.99 1.69
C LYS A 246 -10.95 -19.29 0.32
N GLU A 247 -10.15 -19.31 -0.75
CA GLU A 247 -10.61 -19.63 -2.09
C GLU A 247 -11.05 -21.10 -2.19
N SER A 248 -10.29 -22.03 -1.59
CA SER A 248 -10.68 -23.45 -1.55
C SER A 248 -12.01 -23.68 -0.84
N VAL A 249 -12.27 -22.99 0.28
CA VAL A 249 -13.54 -23.08 1.01
C VAL A 249 -14.69 -22.54 0.17
N LYS A 250 -14.49 -21.40 -0.48
CA LYS A 250 -15.48 -20.80 -1.37
C LYS A 250 -15.89 -21.76 -2.50
N LEU A 251 -14.92 -22.31 -3.23
CA LEU A 251 -15.18 -23.27 -4.31
C LEU A 251 -15.89 -24.54 -3.81
N GLN A 252 -15.51 -25.07 -2.65
CA GLN A 252 -16.18 -26.24 -2.06
C GLN A 252 -17.63 -25.92 -1.66
N ASP A 253 -17.88 -24.75 -1.10
CA ASP A 253 -19.22 -24.30 -0.71
C ASP A 253 -20.14 -24.12 -1.94
N GLU A 254 -19.61 -23.60 -3.03
CA GLU A 254 -20.34 -23.47 -4.30
C GLU A 254 -20.75 -24.86 -4.85
N ILE A 255 -19.85 -25.85 -4.85
CA ILE A 255 -20.15 -27.23 -5.31
C ILE A 255 -21.20 -27.90 -4.42
N ILE A 256 -21.16 -27.67 -3.11
CA ILE A 256 -22.12 -28.29 -2.18
C ILE A 256 -23.51 -27.65 -2.29
N LYS A 257 -23.61 -26.37 -2.58
CA LYS A 257 -24.88 -25.65 -2.77
C LYS A 257 -25.58 -25.94 -4.09
N ILE A 258 -24.86 -26.40 -5.11
CA ILE A 258 -25.49 -26.80 -6.38
C ILE A 258 -26.19 -28.13 -6.16
N ASN A 259 -27.51 -28.09 -6.05
CA ASN A 259 -28.39 -29.28 -5.99
C ASN A 259 -28.52 -29.94 -7.35
#